data_20829481f9201ec922d98ac002e84bf4
#
_entry.id   20829481f9201ec922d98ac002e84bf4
#
_cell.length_a   1.000
_cell.length_b   1.000
_cell.length_c   1.000
_cell.angle_alpha   90.00
_cell.angle_beta   90.00
_cell.angle_gamma   90.00
#
_symmetry.space_group_name_H-M   'P 1'
#
loop_
_entity.id
_entity.type
_entity.pdbx_description
1 polymer ?
#
loop_
_entity_poly.entity_id
_entity_poly.type
_entity_poly.pdbx_seq_one_letter_code
_entity_poly.pdbx_strand_id
1 'polypeptide(L)'
;MTALLSHRGSLAQRVKVQPEVVTYPGQTVILRCQFPDPGKTELTQVSWILEGVSGRTNIAVFHPKFGINYPLSPVDGRVSFMIDPPPLDNPTIQITDIQMTDEGKYICEYATYPSGNEQGVTSLVLLAKPANSATIIPVPAGSTPVAVARCESANGRPPAAISWVTAVGGNASSPGTTQNSDNTVTVRGEYWLVPTLADNGKDISCVVTHRTLATPQTFPMNLVIEYPPQVKIVGYDNNWYLGRTNVVLTCQADGNPIPTTVTWRTMSGLMPDPVQVNENKLTVLKVDETVNATFICEVRNRLGTGRDQVTTAVRGE
;
A
#
# COMPACT_ATOMS: atom_id res chain seq x y z
N MET A 1 -37.54 46.81 -16.08
CA MET A 1 -36.54 46.72 -14.98
C MET A 1 -35.40 45.85 -15.47
N THR A 2 -34.34 46.49 -15.94
CA THR A 2 -33.15 45.81 -16.52
C THR A 2 -32.11 45.68 -15.39
N ALA A 3 -31.84 44.45 -14.98
CA ALA A 3 -30.82 44.15 -13.96
C ALA A 3 -29.43 44.30 -14.60
N LEU A 4 -28.67 45.29 -14.17
CA LEU A 4 -27.26 45.44 -14.46
C LEU A 4 -26.48 44.38 -13.71
N LEU A 5 -26.04 43.32 -14.40
CA LEU A 5 -25.03 42.39 -13.95
C LEU A 5 -23.67 43.13 -13.91
N SER A 6 -23.25 43.55 -12.72
CA SER A 6 -21.88 44.04 -12.51
C SER A 6 -20.91 42.89 -12.64
N HIS A 7 -20.22 42.79 -13.77
CA HIS A 7 -19.02 41.96 -13.89
C HIS A 7 -17.92 42.59 -13.01
N ARG A 8 -17.74 42.06 -11.81
CA ARG A 8 -16.47 42.24 -11.07
C ARG A 8 -15.41 41.47 -11.85
N GLY A 9 -14.69 42.16 -12.71
CA GLY A 9 -13.48 41.63 -13.31
C GLY A 9 -12.52 41.25 -12.17
N SER A 10 -12.13 39.98 -12.08
CA SER A 10 -11.04 39.54 -11.25
C SER A 10 -9.80 40.33 -11.68
N LEU A 11 -9.33 41.25 -10.83
CA LEU A 11 -8.06 41.94 -11.04
C LEU A 11 -6.99 40.86 -11.11
N ALA A 12 -6.31 40.70 -12.24
CA ALA A 12 -5.22 39.75 -12.41
C ALA A 12 -4.17 40.01 -11.35
N GLN A 13 -3.75 38.92 -10.66
CA GLN A 13 -2.69 38.98 -9.64
C GLN A 13 -1.42 39.57 -10.24
N ARG A 14 -0.96 40.70 -9.68
CA ARG A 14 0.23 41.42 -10.19
C ARG A 14 1.53 40.90 -9.62
N VAL A 15 1.52 40.34 -8.41
CA VAL A 15 2.68 39.67 -7.80
C VAL A 15 2.86 38.31 -8.44
N LYS A 16 4.02 38.06 -9.03
CA LYS A 16 4.39 36.83 -9.71
C LYS A 16 5.30 35.99 -8.84
N VAL A 17 4.89 34.78 -8.53
CA VAL A 17 5.64 33.79 -7.78
C VAL A 17 5.54 32.43 -8.44
N GLN A 18 6.42 31.49 -8.07
CA GLN A 18 6.28 30.09 -8.42
C GLN A 18 5.15 29.50 -7.56
N PRO A 19 4.15 28.81 -8.14
CA PRO A 19 3.07 28.22 -7.36
C PRO A 19 3.55 27.16 -6.38
N GLU A 20 4.57 26.38 -6.78
CA GLU A 20 5.16 25.31 -5.99
C GLU A 20 6.66 25.23 -6.21
N VAL A 21 7.39 24.98 -5.14
CA VAL A 21 8.81 24.59 -5.15
C VAL A 21 8.94 23.27 -4.43
N VAL A 22 9.56 22.30 -5.08
CA VAL A 22 9.75 20.94 -4.57
C VAL A 22 11.24 20.70 -4.35
N THR A 23 11.60 20.20 -3.17
CA THR A 23 13.01 19.98 -2.81
C THR A 23 13.17 18.85 -1.80
N TYR A 24 14.41 18.50 -1.52
CA TYR A 24 14.81 17.58 -0.45
C TYR A 24 15.45 18.32 0.72
N PRO A 25 15.44 17.76 1.94
CA PRO A 25 16.17 18.29 3.07
C PRO A 25 17.67 18.51 2.75
N GLY A 26 18.25 19.54 3.35
CA GLY A 26 19.67 19.90 3.17
C GLY A 26 19.96 20.72 1.92
N GLN A 27 18.99 20.90 1.03
CA GLN A 27 19.16 21.73 -0.17
C GLN A 27 19.00 23.22 0.14
N THR A 28 19.42 24.07 -0.79
CA THR A 28 19.12 25.50 -0.81
C THR A 28 17.95 25.72 -1.77
N VAL A 29 16.94 26.44 -1.34
CA VAL A 29 15.81 26.83 -2.19
C VAL A 29 15.85 28.33 -2.49
N ILE A 30 15.41 28.68 -3.68
CA ILE A 30 15.21 30.06 -4.12
C ILE A 30 13.72 30.28 -4.30
N LEU A 31 13.16 31.22 -3.56
CA LEU A 31 11.77 31.61 -3.65
C LEU A 31 11.71 32.92 -4.43
N ARG A 32 11.25 32.83 -5.68
CA ARG A 32 11.19 33.98 -6.60
C ARG A 32 9.92 34.78 -6.35
N CYS A 33 10.09 36.10 -6.29
CA CYS A 33 8.96 37.02 -6.24
C CYS A 33 9.26 38.21 -7.16
N GLN A 34 8.29 38.59 -7.96
CA GLN A 34 8.41 39.70 -8.88
C GLN A 34 7.12 40.51 -8.91
N PHE A 35 7.27 41.82 -9.02
CA PHE A 35 6.18 42.74 -9.27
C PHE A 35 6.52 43.54 -10.55
N PRO A 36 6.35 42.94 -11.75
CA PRO A 36 6.96 43.43 -12.98
C PRO A 36 6.36 44.72 -13.49
N ASP A 37 5.10 44.98 -13.18
CA ASP A 37 4.38 46.18 -13.66
C ASP A 37 3.52 46.75 -12.53
N PRO A 38 4.08 47.57 -11.66
CA PRO A 38 3.32 48.26 -10.62
C PRO A 38 2.43 49.38 -11.17
N GLY A 39 2.64 49.87 -12.42
CA GLY A 39 1.92 50.97 -12.99
C GLY A 39 2.07 52.25 -12.17
N LYS A 40 0.92 52.81 -11.74
CA LYS A 40 0.89 53.98 -10.85
C LYS A 40 0.96 53.64 -9.36
N THR A 41 1.09 52.34 -9.01
CA THR A 41 1.14 51.86 -7.63
C THR A 41 2.56 52.02 -7.11
N GLU A 42 2.71 52.65 -5.95
CA GLU A 42 3.98 52.79 -5.25
C GLU A 42 4.18 51.54 -4.38
N LEU A 43 5.34 50.88 -4.54
CA LEU A 43 5.78 49.78 -3.68
C LEU A 43 6.52 50.36 -2.48
N THR A 44 6.00 50.16 -1.27
CA THR A 44 6.59 50.77 -0.06
C THR A 44 7.38 49.79 0.78
N GLN A 45 6.96 48.55 0.85
CA GLN A 45 7.61 47.50 1.64
C GLN A 45 7.30 46.13 1.06
N VAL A 46 8.21 45.19 1.22
CA VAL A 46 7.98 43.78 0.98
C VAL A 46 8.23 42.96 2.24
N SER A 47 7.35 41.99 2.50
CA SER A 47 7.46 41.06 3.60
C SER A 47 7.35 39.63 3.08
N TRP A 48 8.30 38.78 3.41
CA TRP A 48 8.15 37.36 3.25
C TRP A 48 7.59 36.76 4.53
N ILE A 49 6.55 35.96 4.40
CA ILE A 49 5.78 35.38 5.49
C ILE A 49 5.76 33.87 5.31
N LEU A 50 6.16 33.14 6.34
CA LEU A 50 5.96 31.67 6.42
C LEU A 50 4.63 31.39 7.11
N GLU A 51 3.75 30.68 6.44
CA GLU A 51 2.55 30.09 7.01
C GLU A 51 2.76 28.58 7.12
N GLY A 52 3.24 28.14 8.26
CA GLY A 52 3.56 26.76 8.58
C GLY A 52 2.62 26.19 9.66
N VAL A 53 3.01 25.06 10.22
CA VAL A 53 2.24 24.37 11.28
C VAL A 53 2.04 25.24 12.52
N SER A 54 2.99 26.12 12.83
CA SER A 54 2.98 27.04 13.98
C SER A 54 2.26 28.38 13.73
N GLY A 55 1.65 28.57 12.55
CA GLY A 55 0.96 29.81 12.16
C GLY A 55 1.77 30.68 11.20
N ARG A 56 1.42 31.97 11.11
CA ARG A 56 2.04 32.95 10.22
C ARG A 56 3.15 33.70 10.93
N THR A 57 4.34 33.74 10.32
CA THR A 57 5.53 34.39 10.87
C THR A 57 6.28 35.15 9.76
N ASN A 58 6.61 36.42 10.00
CA ASN A 58 7.51 37.15 9.10
C ASN A 58 8.92 36.55 9.18
N ILE A 59 9.54 36.33 8.03
CA ILE A 59 10.89 35.72 7.94
C ILE A 59 11.92 36.67 7.36
N ALA A 60 11.50 37.60 6.48
CA ALA A 60 12.36 38.64 5.91
C ALA A 60 11.50 39.84 5.51
N VAL A 61 11.94 41.03 5.88
CA VAL A 61 11.23 42.28 5.58
C VAL A 61 12.25 43.28 5.02
N PHE A 62 11.85 43.96 3.96
CA PHE A 62 12.63 45.06 3.39
C PHE A 62 11.79 46.32 3.22
N HIS A 63 12.32 47.42 3.69
CA HIS A 63 11.77 48.75 3.47
C HIS A 63 12.90 49.70 3.01
N PRO A 64 12.75 50.48 1.92
CA PRO A 64 13.81 51.30 1.36
C PRO A 64 14.45 52.30 2.35
N LYS A 65 13.64 52.78 3.30
CA LYS A 65 14.11 53.74 4.32
C LYS A 65 14.71 53.08 5.55
N PHE A 66 14.21 51.89 5.92
CA PHE A 66 14.57 51.23 7.19
C PHE A 66 15.50 50.03 6.99
N GLY A 67 15.74 49.65 5.73
CA GLY A 67 16.63 48.53 5.38
C GLY A 67 15.99 47.17 5.55
N ILE A 68 16.85 46.16 5.66
CA ILE A 68 16.47 44.75 5.81
C ILE A 68 16.32 44.40 7.28
N ASN A 69 15.31 43.59 7.59
CA ASN A 69 15.14 42.96 8.89
C ASN A 69 14.81 41.48 8.71
N TYR A 70 15.45 40.60 9.47
CA TYR A 70 15.15 39.18 9.56
C TYR A 70 14.58 38.88 10.95
N PRO A 71 13.27 38.86 11.12
CA PRO A 71 12.65 38.54 12.41
C PRO A 71 12.96 37.10 12.85
N LEU A 72 12.96 36.87 14.17
CA LEU A 72 13.06 35.52 14.74
C LEU A 72 11.97 34.62 14.15
N SER A 73 12.36 33.51 13.55
CA SER A 73 11.49 32.63 12.81
C SER A 73 12.06 31.20 12.74
N PRO A 74 11.28 30.21 12.28
CA PRO A 74 11.80 28.85 12.07
C PRO A 74 12.97 28.74 11.10
N VAL A 75 13.14 29.73 10.21
CA VAL A 75 14.22 29.77 9.21
C VAL A 75 15.29 30.82 9.56
N ASP A 76 15.31 31.32 10.78
CA ASP A 76 16.27 32.29 11.24
C ASP A 76 17.73 31.81 11.04
N GLY A 77 18.59 32.73 10.61
CA GLY A 77 19.98 32.40 10.26
C GLY A 77 20.17 31.64 8.94
N ARG A 78 19.09 31.20 8.30
CA ARG A 78 19.14 30.45 7.03
C ARG A 78 18.49 31.19 5.85
N VAL A 79 17.71 32.22 6.10
CA VAL A 79 17.02 33.04 5.09
C VAL A 79 17.82 34.29 4.78
N SER A 80 17.88 34.65 3.50
CA SER A 80 18.48 35.93 3.05
C SER A 80 17.86 36.36 1.72
N PHE A 81 17.84 37.68 1.48
CA PHE A 81 17.61 38.22 0.14
C PHE A 81 18.76 37.85 -0.80
N MET A 82 18.46 37.53 -2.05
CA MET A 82 19.48 37.17 -3.04
C MET A 82 20.38 38.37 -3.41
N ILE A 83 19.84 39.57 -3.32
CA ILE A 83 20.55 40.84 -3.58
C ILE A 83 20.38 41.70 -2.35
N ASP A 84 21.46 42.36 -1.91
CA ASP A 84 21.49 43.26 -0.77
C ASP A 84 22.00 44.66 -1.19
N PRO A 85 21.16 45.70 -1.11
CA PRO A 85 19.74 45.70 -0.81
C PRO A 85 18.90 45.10 -1.95
N PRO A 86 17.76 44.45 -1.66
CA PRO A 86 16.93 43.84 -2.67
C PRO A 86 16.22 44.93 -3.51
N PRO A 87 16.07 44.72 -4.84
CA PRO A 87 15.15 45.51 -5.62
C PRO A 87 13.71 45.26 -5.17
N LEU A 88 12.89 46.30 -5.00
CA LEU A 88 11.49 46.16 -4.59
C LEU A 88 10.69 45.35 -5.59
N ASP A 89 10.95 45.45 -6.88
CA ASP A 89 10.26 44.70 -7.94
C ASP A 89 10.72 43.23 -8.05
N ASN A 90 11.82 42.85 -7.38
CA ASN A 90 12.36 41.48 -7.39
C ASN A 90 13.04 41.12 -6.06
N PRO A 91 12.26 41.02 -4.97
CA PRO A 91 12.77 40.70 -3.63
C PRO A 91 12.89 39.19 -3.41
N THR A 92 13.51 38.50 -4.34
CA THR A 92 13.74 37.07 -4.29
C THR A 92 14.62 36.71 -3.08
N ILE A 93 14.25 35.68 -2.34
CA ILE A 93 15.01 35.15 -1.20
C ILE A 93 15.57 33.76 -1.48
N GLN A 94 16.59 33.40 -0.72
CA GLN A 94 17.06 32.02 -0.60
C GLN A 94 16.92 31.54 0.85
N ILE A 95 16.72 30.25 1.01
CA ILE A 95 16.76 29.57 2.30
C ILE A 95 17.72 28.40 2.16
N THR A 96 18.77 28.40 2.97
CA THR A 96 19.80 27.34 2.97
C THR A 96 19.45 26.23 3.96
N ASP A 97 20.04 25.05 3.76
CA ASP A 97 19.87 23.90 4.66
C ASP A 97 18.41 23.64 5.02
N ILE A 98 17.59 23.46 4.00
CA ILE A 98 16.15 23.23 4.14
C ILE A 98 15.89 22.00 5.00
N GLN A 99 14.97 22.10 5.95
CA GLN A 99 14.57 21.05 6.87
C GLN A 99 13.14 20.58 6.57
N MET A 100 12.79 19.34 6.96
CA MET A 100 11.44 18.80 6.76
C MET A 100 10.35 19.65 7.40
N THR A 101 10.68 20.37 8.47
CA THR A 101 9.78 21.29 9.20
C THR A 101 9.58 22.63 8.50
N ASP A 102 10.37 22.94 7.46
CA ASP A 102 10.21 24.17 6.71
C ASP A 102 9.10 24.10 5.65
N GLU A 103 8.47 22.95 5.45
CA GLU A 103 7.33 22.79 4.56
C GLU A 103 6.18 23.70 4.96
N GLY A 104 5.62 24.40 3.99
CA GLY A 104 4.54 25.34 4.22
C GLY A 104 4.30 26.28 3.05
N LYS A 105 3.50 27.30 3.31
CA LYS A 105 3.25 28.38 2.33
C LYS A 105 4.13 29.57 2.62
N TYR A 106 4.84 30.02 1.61
CA TYR A 106 5.69 31.22 1.66
C TYR A 106 5.00 32.32 0.87
N ILE A 107 4.69 33.43 1.56
CA ILE A 107 3.89 34.52 1.02
C ILE A 107 4.84 35.70 0.81
N CYS A 108 4.96 36.16 -0.43
CA CYS A 108 5.57 37.42 -0.78
C CYS A 108 4.48 38.50 -0.77
N GLU A 109 4.47 39.35 0.25
CA GLU A 109 3.45 40.38 0.45
C GLU A 109 4.05 41.76 0.30
N TYR A 110 3.43 42.58 -0.52
CA TYR A 110 3.74 43.99 -0.69
C TYR A 110 2.75 44.88 0.03
N ALA A 111 3.27 45.87 0.75
CA ALA A 111 2.51 47.05 1.09
C ALA A 111 2.61 48.04 -0.04
N THR A 112 1.47 48.46 -0.59
CA THR A 112 1.41 49.36 -1.74
C THR A 112 0.47 50.56 -1.49
N TYR A 113 0.72 51.66 -2.21
CA TYR A 113 -0.14 52.82 -2.17
C TYR A 113 -0.58 53.18 -3.60
N PRO A 114 -1.86 53.47 -3.84
CA PRO A 114 -3.00 53.44 -2.91
C PRO A 114 -3.68 52.07 -2.79
N SER A 115 -3.21 51.01 -3.47
CA SER A 115 -3.93 49.76 -3.68
C SER A 115 -4.03 48.87 -2.47
N GLY A 116 -3.28 49.15 -1.39
CA GLY A 116 -3.20 48.28 -0.20
C GLY A 116 -2.24 47.10 -0.40
N ASN A 117 -2.46 46.00 0.31
CA ASN A 117 -1.57 44.84 0.26
C ASN A 117 -1.86 43.96 -0.96
N GLU A 118 -0.79 43.52 -1.61
CA GLU A 118 -0.83 42.54 -2.70
C GLU A 118 0.18 41.42 -2.42
N GLN A 119 -0.18 40.18 -2.75
CA GLN A 119 0.67 39.03 -2.41
C GLN A 119 0.68 37.95 -3.48
N GLY A 120 1.74 37.14 -3.46
CA GLY A 120 1.83 35.88 -4.16
C GLY A 120 2.19 34.77 -3.16
N VAL A 121 1.68 33.56 -3.37
CA VAL A 121 1.88 32.42 -2.49
C VAL A 121 2.60 31.32 -3.22
N THR A 122 3.71 30.83 -2.63
CA THR A 122 4.47 29.65 -3.07
C THR A 122 4.32 28.55 -2.05
N SER A 123 3.92 27.35 -2.49
CA SER A 123 3.94 26.15 -1.65
C SER A 123 5.32 25.50 -1.71
N LEU A 124 6.00 25.38 -0.59
CA LEU A 124 7.24 24.62 -0.46
C LEU A 124 6.91 23.20 -0.05
N VAL A 125 7.24 22.23 -0.89
CA VAL A 125 6.98 20.79 -0.68
C VAL A 125 8.32 20.09 -0.45
N LEU A 126 8.46 19.45 0.70
CA LEU A 126 9.63 18.65 1.04
C LEU A 126 9.39 17.19 0.68
N LEU A 127 10.39 16.58 0.05
CA LEU A 127 10.34 15.18 -0.35
C LEU A 127 11.14 14.29 0.58
N ALA A 128 10.53 13.18 0.99
CA ALA A 128 11.24 12.06 1.61
C ALA A 128 10.82 10.77 0.90
N LYS A 129 11.80 10.00 0.42
CA LYS A 129 11.55 8.73 -0.25
C LYS A 129 11.11 7.69 0.77
N PRO A 130 9.93 7.06 0.62
CA PRO A 130 9.46 6.07 1.56
C PRO A 130 10.21 4.74 1.43
N ALA A 131 10.26 3.99 2.52
CA ALA A 131 10.59 2.57 2.54
C ALA A 131 9.30 1.77 2.38
N ASN A 132 9.19 1.03 1.28
CA ASN A 132 7.97 0.29 0.93
C ASN A 132 8.16 -1.21 1.15
N SER A 133 7.12 -1.87 1.65
CA SER A 133 7.08 -3.32 1.84
C SER A 133 5.65 -3.85 1.74
N ALA A 134 5.53 -5.13 1.40
CA ALA A 134 4.26 -5.83 1.42
C ALA A 134 4.46 -7.27 1.90
N THR A 135 3.46 -7.81 2.58
CA THR A 135 3.48 -9.16 3.13
C THR A 135 2.13 -9.84 2.97
N ILE A 136 2.17 -11.16 2.73
CA ILE A 136 0.99 -12.01 2.81
C ILE A 136 0.74 -12.39 4.27
N ILE A 137 -0.53 -12.46 4.64
CA ILE A 137 -1.01 -12.96 5.92
C ILE A 137 -1.67 -14.31 5.67
N PRO A 138 -1.04 -15.44 6.05
CA PRO A 138 -1.68 -16.74 5.97
C PRO A 138 -2.92 -16.80 6.84
N VAL A 139 -4.04 -17.24 6.28
CA VAL A 139 -5.33 -17.28 6.98
C VAL A 139 -6.07 -18.60 6.69
N PRO A 140 -6.83 -19.15 7.65
CA PRO A 140 -7.67 -20.30 7.39
C PRO A 140 -8.85 -19.92 6.48
N ALA A 141 -9.28 -20.84 5.64
CA ALA A 141 -10.53 -20.70 4.92
C ALA A 141 -11.69 -20.55 5.91
N GLY A 142 -12.64 -19.67 5.60
CA GLY A 142 -13.73 -19.34 6.52
C GLY A 142 -14.88 -18.61 5.86
N SER A 143 -15.79 -18.12 6.69
CA SER A 143 -17.02 -17.44 6.26
C SER A 143 -17.07 -15.96 6.60
N THR A 144 -16.03 -15.43 7.26
CA THR A 144 -15.94 -14.03 7.65
C THR A 144 -14.77 -13.33 6.96
N PRO A 145 -14.91 -12.04 6.62
CA PRO A 145 -13.80 -11.28 6.05
C PRO A 145 -12.62 -11.19 7.01
N VAL A 146 -11.40 -11.40 6.50
CA VAL A 146 -10.14 -11.25 7.23
C VAL A 146 -9.11 -10.58 6.35
N ALA A 147 -8.11 -9.94 6.96
CA ALA A 147 -6.97 -9.39 6.24
C ALA A 147 -6.07 -10.51 5.73
N VAL A 148 -5.79 -10.53 4.42
CA VAL A 148 -4.98 -11.55 3.74
C VAL A 148 -3.66 -11.03 3.21
N ALA A 149 -3.52 -9.71 3.13
CA ALA A 149 -2.29 -9.04 2.71
C ALA A 149 -2.18 -7.68 3.39
N ARG A 150 -0.95 -7.26 3.63
CA ARG A 150 -0.62 -5.95 4.21
C ARG A 150 0.44 -5.26 3.37
N CYS A 151 0.30 -3.94 3.20
CA CYS A 151 1.22 -3.09 2.49
C CYS A 151 1.57 -1.88 3.36
N GLU A 152 2.84 -1.52 3.40
CA GLU A 152 3.32 -0.38 4.15
C GLU A 152 4.25 0.48 3.29
N SER A 153 4.05 1.79 3.38
CA SER A 153 4.96 2.80 2.85
C SER A 153 5.39 3.70 4.01
N ALA A 154 6.59 3.46 4.51
CA ALA A 154 7.08 4.08 5.73
C ALA A 154 7.91 5.33 5.45
N ASN A 155 7.71 6.38 6.27
CA ASN A 155 8.53 7.58 6.31
C ASN A 155 8.58 8.35 4.99
N GLY A 156 7.48 8.40 4.25
CA GLY A 156 7.35 9.18 3.02
C GLY A 156 6.89 10.60 3.25
N ARG A 157 7.30 11.52 2.35
CA ARG A 157 6.73 12.86 2.28
C ARG A 157 6.67 13.30 0.81
N PRO A 158 5.52 13.74 0.28
CA PRO A 158 4.19 13.61 0.88
C PRO A 158 3.80 12.15 1.15
N PRO A 159 2.65 11.89 1.80
CA PRO A 159 2.18 10.51 1.99
C PRO A 159 2.07 9.75 0.67
N ALA A 160 2.49 8.49 0.68
CA ALA A 160 2.35 7.62 -0.48
C ALA A 160 0.89 7.22 -0.71
N ALA A 161 0.55 6.87 -1.94
CA ALA A 161 -0.71 6.23 -2.28
C ALA A 161 -0.50 4.72 -2.43
N ILE A 162 -1.35 3.94 -1.76
CA ILE A 162 -1.37 2.47 -1.86
C ILE A 162 -2.61 2.04 -2.63
N SER A 163 -2.41 1.17 -3.61
CA SER A 163 -3.49 0.52 -4.35
C SER A 163 -3.21 -0.97 -4.51
N TRP A 164 -4.24 -1.74 -4.90
CA TRP A 164 -4.15 -3.18 -5.02
C TRP A 164 -4.57 -3.63 -6.41
N VAL A 165 -3.87 -4.64 -6.93
CA VAL A 165 -4.19 -5.29 -8.21
C VAL A 165 -4.39 -6.78 -7.95
N THR A 166 -5.62 -7.26 -8.16
CA THR A 166 -5.97 -8.67 -7.97
C THR A 166 -7.25 -8.99 -8.72
N ALA A 167 -7.41 -10.27 -9.10
CA ALA A 167 -8.63 -10.82 -9.67
C ALA A 167 -9.55 -11.47 -8.62
N VAL A 168 -9.07 -11.64 -7.37
CA VAL A 168 -9.91 -12.19 -6.29
C VAL A 168 -10.92 -11.14 -5.82
N GLY A 169 -12.02 -11.62 -5.24
CA GLY A 169 -13.01 -10.77 -4.57
C GLY A 169 -12.42 -10.06 -3.35
N GLY A 170 -13.26 -9.36 -2.61
CA GLY A 170 -12.87 -8.63 -1.42
C GLY A 170 -12.66 -7.15 -1.66
N ASN A 171 -12.11 -6.47 -0.67
CA ASN A 171 -11.94 -5.02 -0.68
C ASN A 171 -10.64 -4.60 0.02
N ALA A 172 -10.04 -3.52 -0.48
CA ALA A 172 -8.99 -2.81 0.22
C ALA A 172 -9.59 -2.04 1.41
N SER A 173 -8.92 -2.05 2.55
CA SER A 173 -9.24 -1.12 3.65
C SER A 173 -8.88 0.31 3.26
N SER A 174 -9.55 1.29 3.89
CA SER A 174 -9.06 2.66 3.83
C SER A 174 -7.66 2.71 4.45
N PRO A 175 -6.65 3.30 3.77
CA PRO A 175 -5.30 3.36 4.30
C PRO A 175 -5.25 4.12 5.63
N GLY A 176 -4.61 3.51 6.63
CA GLY A 176 -4.25 4.18 7.86
C GLY A 176 -2.98 5.01 7.68
N THR A 177 -2.95 6.22 8.25
CA THR A 177 -1.79 7.11 8.21
C THR A 177 -1.27 7.38 9.62
N THR A 178 0.05 7.40 9.77
CA THR A 178 0.72 7.81 11.00
C THR A 178 1.66 8.96 10.69
N GLN A 179 1.44 10.10 11.33
CA GLN A 179 2.34 11.24 11.25
C GLN A 179 3.54 10.99 12.15
N ASN A 180 4.75 11.04 11.59
CA ASN A 180 5.99 10.86 12.33
C ASN A 180 6.51 12.21 12.87
N SER A 181 7.39 12.16 13.86
CA SER A 181 7.96 13.36 14.49
C SER A 181 8.87 14.18 13.57
N ASP A 182 9.43 13.56 12.54
CA ASP A 182 10.27 14.18 11.52
C ASP A 182 9.50 14.77 10.33
N ASN A 183 8.18 14.93 10.46
CA ASN A 183 7.25 15.39 9.44
C ASN A 183 7.06 14.44 8.25
N THR A 184 7.56 13.21 8.32
CA THR A 184 7.22 12.15 7.37
C THR A 184 5.93 11.45 7.75
N VAL A 185 5.35 10.69 6.83
CA VAL A 185 4.12 9.93 7.05
C VAL A 185 4.31 8.48 6.67
N THR A 186 3.86 7.59 7.53
CA THR A 186 3.76 6.17 7.23
C THR A 186 2.33 5.83 6.87
N VAL A 187 2.14 5.17 5.72
CA VAL A 187 0.84 4.73 5.20
C VAL A 187 0.78 3.21 5.24
N ARG A 188 -0.31 2.66 5.78
CA ARG A 188 -0.56 1.21 5.86
C ARG A 188 -1.90 0.88 5.23
N GLY A 189 -1.92 -0.14 4.38
CA GLY A 189 -3.13 -0.67 3.77
C GLY A 189 -3.23 -2.18 3.96
N GLU A 190 -4.45 -2.69 4.03
CA GLU A 190 -4.74 -4.11 4.10
C GLU A 190 -5.75 -4.48 3.02
N TYR A 191 -5.65 -5.71 2.52
CA TYR A 191 -6.64 -6.29 1.64
C TYR A 191 -7.43 -7.36 2.39
N TRP A 192 -8.75 -7.27 2.34
CA TRP A 192 -9.70 -8.11 3.08
C TRP A 192 -10.57 -8.92 2.14
N LEU A 193 -10.74 -10.18 2.42
CA LEU A 193 -11.70 -11.04 1.72
C LEU A 193 -12.24 -12.15 2.64
N VAL A 194 -13.32 -12.77 2.23
CA VAL A 194 -13.79 -14.04 2.81
C VAL A 194 -12.98 -15.15 2.14
N PRO A 195 -12.01 -15.78 2.84
CA PRO A 195 -11.07 -16.70 2.22
C PRO A 195 -11.71 -18.05 1.90
N THR A 196 -11.55 -18.51 0.67
CA THR A 196 -11.99 -19.84 0.21
C THR A 196 -10.78 -20.68 -0.21
N LEU A 197 -10.96 -22.00 -0.31
CA LEU A 197 -9.92 -22.89 -0.82
C LEU A 197 -9.47 -22.49 -2.21
N ALA A 198 -10.40 -22.05 -3.06
CA ALA A 198 -10.12 -21.65 -4.43
C ALA A 198 -9.23 -20.40 -4.53
N ASP A 199 -9.12 -19.61 -3.48
CA ASP A 199 -8.29 -18.39 -3.44
C ASP A 199 -6.82 -18.69 -3.14
N ASN A 200 -6.51 -19.90 -2.66
CA ASN A 200 -5.14 -20.28 -2.37
C ASN A 200 -4.25 -20.21 -3.61
N GLY A 201 -3.11 -19.54 -3.51
CA GLY A 201 -2.15 -19.37 -4.60
C GLY A 201 -2.49 -18.30 -5.63
N LYS A 202 -3.67 -17.64 -5.54
CA LYS A 202 -4.04 -16.57 -6.46
C LYS A 202 -3.18 -15.32 -6.25
N ASP A 203 -2.98 -14.58 -7.34
CA ASP A 203 -2.13 -13.40 -7.37
C ASP A 203 -2.81 -12.18 -6.72
N ILE A 204 -2.03 -11.45 -5.94
CA ILE A 204 -2.37 -10.13 -5.44
C ILE A 204 -1.12 -9.26 -5.42
N SER A 205 -1.23 -8.02 -5.86
CA SER A 205 -0.12 -7.08 -5.84
C SER A 205 -0.50 -5.82 -5.09
N CYS A 206 0.40 -5.36 -4.22
CA CYS A 206 0.36 -3.99 -3.71
C CYS A 206 1.12 -3.08 -4.66
N VAL A 207 0.56 -1.92 -4.96
CA VAL A 207 1.17 -0.89 -5.80
C VAL A 207 1.30 0.39 -4.99
N VAL A 208 2.54 0.87 -4.84
CA VAL A 208 2.86 2.11 -4.13
C VAL A 208 3.26 3.18 -5.12
N THR A 209 2.54 4.29 -5.11
CA THR A 209 2.82 5.49 -5.91
C THR A 209 3.31 6.61 -5.00
N HIS A 210 4.42 7.25 -5.39
CA HIS A 210 4.98 8.36 -4.63
C HIS A 210 5.75 9.31 -5.57
N ARG A 211 5.81 10.61 -5.24
CA ARG A 211 6.47 11.64 -6.06
C ARG A 211 7.97 11.38 -6.27
N THR A 212 8.63 10.69 -5.34
CA THR A 212 10.05 10.33 -5.45
C THR A 212 10.32 9.10 -6.31
N LEU A 213 9.28 8.39 -6.76
CA LEU A 213 9.38 7.21 -7.60
C LEU A 213 9.04 7.58 -9.04
N ALA A 214 9.94 7.30 -9.97
CA ALA A 214 9.71 7.52 -11.40
C ALA A 214 8.55 6.68 -11.94
N THR A 215 8.39 5.46 -11.42
CA THR A 215 7.29 4.54 -11.70
C THR A 215 6.75 3.96 -10.40
N PRO A 216 5.46 3.58 -10.34
CA PRO A 216 4.91 2.90 -9.17
C PRO A 216 5.71 1.65 -8.82
N GLN A 217 5.94 1.42 -7.54
CA GLN A 217 6.60 0.21 -7.05
C GLN A 217 5.53 -0.86 -6.79
N THR A 218 5.68 -2.02 -7.42
CA THR A 218 4.73 -3.13 -7.33
C THR A 218 5.34 -4.28 -6.54
N PHE A 219 4.56 -4.86 -5.63
CA PHE A 219 4.90 -6.02 -4.82
C PHE A 219 3.96 -7.18 -5.17
N PRO A 220 4.34 -8.05 -6.11
CA PRO A 220 3.55 -9.23 -6.45
C PRO A 220 3.66 -10.29 -5.35
N MET A 221 2.54 -10.89 -5.00
CA MET A 221 2.41 -11.89 -3.94
C MET A 221 1.37 -12.94 -4.35
N ASN A 222 1.39 -14.07 -3.67
CA ASN A 222 0.37 -15.11 -3.81
C ASN A 222 -0.35 -15.30 -2.48
N LEU A 223 -1.68 -15.40 -2.53
CA LEU A 223 -2.50 -15.65 -1.36
C LEU A 223 -2.17 -17.01 -0.74
N VAL A 224 -2.14 -17.07 0.57
CA VAL A 224 -1.95 -18.29 1.35
C VAL A 224 -3.21 -18.53 2.18
N ILE A 225 -4.06 -19.40 1.67
CA ILE A 225 -5.28 -19.82 2.36
C ILE A 225 -5.03 -21.24 2.89
N GLU A 226 -5.21 -21.42 4.17
CA GLU A 226 -4.96 -22.67 4.87
C GLU A 226 -6.29 -23.45 5.02
N TYR A 227 -6.25 -24.75 4.80
CA TYR A 227 -7.43 -25.61 4.92
C TYR A 227 -7.05 -27.05 5.27
N PRO A 228 -7.96 -27.80 5.92
CA PRO A 228 -7.74 -29.23 6.17
C PRO A 228 -7.72 -30.00 4.85
N PRO A 229 -7.10 -31.21 4.85
CA PRO A 229 -7.01 -32.02 3.64
C PRO A 229 -8.37 -32.34 3.01
N GLN A 230 -8.48 -32.14 1.70
CA GLN A 230 -9.56 -32.62 0.85
C GLN A 230 -9.09 -33.95 0.26
N VAL A 231 -9.80 -35.04 0.54
CA VAL A 231 -9.35 -36.39 0.24
C VAL A 231 -10.25 -37.05 -0.77
N LYS A 232 -9.65 -37.76 -1.72
CA LYS A 232 -10.35 -38.56 -2.73
C LYS A 232 -9.61 -39.86 -3.02
N ILE A 233 -10.30 -40.99 -2.93
CA ILE A 233 -9.77 -42.29 -3.36
C ILE A 233 -10.07 -42.50 -4.84
N VAL A 234 -9.07 -42.85 -5.61
CA VAL A 234 -9.18 -43.14 -7.04
C VAL A 234 -8.58 -44.52 -7.34
N GLY A 235 -8.95 -45.11 -8.48
CA GLY A 235 -8.41 -46.39 -8.98
C GLY A 235 -9.34 -47.58 -8.83
N TYR A 236 -10.48 -47.46 -8.15
CA TYR A 236 -11.48 -48.54 -8.16
C TYR A 236 -12.30 -48.52 -9.46
N ASP A 237 -12.18 -49.62 -10.24
CA ASP A 237 -12.78 -49.73 -11.57
C ASP A 237 -14.07 -50.55 -11.62
N ASN A 238 -14.62 -50.93 -10.47
CA ASN A 238 -15.82 -51.79 -10.31
C ASN A 238 -15.65 -53.18 -10.98
N ASN A 239 -14.43 -53.64 -11.20
CA ASN A 239 -14.16 -54.90 -11.89
C ASN A 239 -13.18 -55.78 -11.13
N TRP A 240 -13.33 -55.90 -9.81
CA TRP A 240 -12.52 -56.77 -9.00
C TRP A 240 -13.10 -58.19 -8.99
N TYR A 241 -12.42 -59.16 -9.60
CA TYR A 241 -12.80 -60.55 -9.65
C TYR A 241 -11.76 -61.43 -8.92
N LEU A 242 -12.19 -62.58 -8.44
CA LEU A 242 -11.35 -63.53 -7.73
C LEU A 242 -10.08 -63.85 -8.52
N GLY A 243 -8.93 -63.73 -7.89
CA GLY A 243 -7.64 -64.00 -8.48
C GLY A 243 -7.02 -62.87 -9.30
N ARG A 244 -7.72 -61.74 -9.55
CA ARG A 244 -7.13 -60.56 -10.15
C ARG A 244 -5.95 -60.05 -9.28
N THR A 245 -4.85 -59.65 -9.92
CA THR A 245 -3.62 -59.27 -9.21
C THR A 245 -3.30 -57.79 -9.34
N ASN A 246 -2.61 -57.24 -8.34
CA ASN A 246 -2.04 -55.91 -8.32
C ASN A 246 -3.01 -54.77 -8.64
N VAL A 247 -4.20 -54.83 -8.07
CA VAL A 247 -5.14 -53.70 -8.13
C VAL A 247 -4.79 -52.65 -7.10
N VAL A 248 -4.87 -51.39 -7.45
CA VAL A 248 -4.37 -50.25 -6.65
C VAL A 248 -5.44 -49.23 -6.41
N LEU A 249 -5.62 -48.84 -5.16
CA LEU A 249 -6.33 -47.64 -4.74
C LEU A 249 -5.29 -46.55 -4.40
N THR A 250 -5.53 -45.34 -4.89
CA THR A 250 -4.68 -44.21 -4.57
C THR A 250 -5.47 -43.17 -3.79
N CYS A 251 -4.95 -42.75 -2.67
CA CYS A 251 -5.49 -41.68 -1.86
C CYS A 251 -4.89 -40.34 -2.32
N GLN A 252 -5.66 -39.55 -2.99
CA GLN A 252 -5.30 -38.19 -3.37
C GLN A 252 -5.74 -37.25 -2.26
N ALA A 253 -4.84 -36.34 -1.85
CA ALA A 253 -5.15 -35.36 -0.83
C ALA A 253 -4.58 -34.00 -1.22
N ASP A 254 -5.38 -32.98 -1.08
CA ASP A 254 -5.01 -31.59 -1.23
C ASP A 254 -5.32 -30.85 0.06
N GLY A 255 -4.29 -30.23 0.64
CA GLY A 255 -4.40 -29.49 1.89
C GLY A 255 -3.31 -28.45 2.00
N ASN A 256 -3.59 -27.39 2.74
CA ASN A 256 -2.60 -26.37 3.06
C ASN A 256 -2.63 -26.08 4.57
N PRO A 257 -1.57 -26.34 5.31
CA PRO A 257 -0.28 -26.93 4.90
C PRO A 257 -0.39 -28.31 4.27
N ILE A 258 0.65 -28.67 3.48
CA ILE A 258 0.71 -29.99 2.83
C ILE A 258 0.57 -31.07 3.89
N PRO A 259 -0.33 -32.05 3.68
CA PRO A 259 -0.52 -33.14 4.64
C PRO A 259 0.73 -34.00 4.81
N THR A 260 1.02 -34.38 6.05
CA THR A 260 2.21 -35.17 6.38
C THR A 260 1.90 -36.62 6.72
N THR A 261 0.64 -36.97 6.99
CA THR A 261 0.25 -38.29 7.46
C THR A 261 -0.93 -38.81 6.65
N VAL A 262 -0.76 -39.96 6.00
CA VAL A 262 -1.79 -40.71 5.28
C VAL A 262 -1.97 -42.07 5.96
N THR A 263 -3.20 -42.41 6.31
CA THR A 263 -3.53 -43.67 7.01
C THR A 263 -4.66 -44.37 6.29
N TRP A 264 -4.48 -45.66 6.04
CA TRP A 264 -5.50 -46.53 5.49
C TRP A 264 -6.06 -47.44 6.56
N ARG A 265 -7.36 -47.62 6.56
CA ARG A 265 -8.08 -48.63 7.40
C ARG A 265 -9.31 -49.15 6.68
N THR A 266 -9.84 -50.23 7.18
CA THR A 266 -11.17 -50.71 6.76
C THR A 266 -12.25 -50.28 7.77
N MET A 267 -13.50 -50.38 7.36
CA MET A 267 -14.64 -50.13 8.26
C MET A 267 -14.65 -51.11 9.44
N SER A 268 -14.23 -52.36 9.25
CA SER A 268 -14.11 -53.37 10.31
C SER A 268 -12.89 -53.15 11.23
N GLY A 269 -11.95 -52.32 10.85
CA GLY A 269 -10.71 -52.07 11.58
C GLY A 269 -9.55 -53.04 11.27
N LEU A 270 -9.82 -54.15 10.58
CA LEU A 270 -8.81 -55.16 10.20
C LEU A 270 -8.48 -55.01 8.72
N MET A 271 -7.20 -54.87 8.41
CA MET A 271 -6.69 -54.85 7.02
C MET A 271 -6.60 -56.30 6.51
N PRO A 272 -7.20 -56.60 5.33
CA PRO A 272 -7.09 -57.96 4.76
C PRO A 272 -5.66 -58.34 4.41
N ASP A 273 -5.30 -59.63 4.54
CA ASP A 273 -3.95 -60.18 4.32
C ASP A 273 -3.38 -59.83 2.94
N PRO A 274 -4.11 -59.91 1.80
CA PRO A 274 -3.54 -59.62 0.50
C PRO A 274 -3.26 -58.12 0.24
N VAL A 275 -3.55 -57.24 1.21
CA VAL A 275 -3.38 -55.76 1.09
C VAL A 275 -2.03 -55.32 1.59
N GLN A 276 -1.34 -54.53 0.75
CA GLN A 276 -0.13 -53.80 1.12
C GLN A 276 -0.37 -52.30 1.00
N VAL A 277 0.06 -51.57 2.03
CA VAL A 277 -0.05 -50.12 2.07
C VAL A 277 1.35 -49.51 1.97
N ASN A 278 1.52 -48.62 1.02
CA ASN A 278 2.72 -47.80 0.88
C ASN A 278 2.33 -46.32 0.68
N GLU A 279 2.51 -45.54 1.72
CA GLU A 279 2.11 -44.11 1.74
C GLU A 279 0.64 -43.91 1.33
N ASN A 280 0.39 -43.26 0.19
CA ASN A 280 -0.95 -42.96 -0.30
C ASN A 280 -1.52 -44.07 -1.21
N LYS A 281 -0.81 -45.17 -1.38
CA LYS A 281 -1.25 -46.30 -2.22
C LYS A 281 -1.57 -47.52 -1.38
N LEU A 282 -2.72 -48.12 -1.69
CA LEU A 282 -3.13 -49.41 -1.18
C LEU A 282 -3.18 -50.39 -2.36
N THR A 283 -2.36 -51.41 -2.32
CA THR A 283 -2.26 -52.45 -3.36
C THR A 283 -2.85 -53.76 -2.84
N VAL A 284 -3.78 -54.34 -3.57
CA VAL A 284 -4.26 -55.70 -3.36
C VAL A 284 -3.44 -56.63 -4.25
N LEU A 285 -2.60 -57.45 -3.67
CA LEU A 285 -1.70 -58.35 -4.42
C LEU A 285 -2.46 -59.41 -5.21
N LYS A 286 -3.49 -59.97 -4.58
CA LYS A 286 -4.39 -60.89 -5.22
C LYS A 286 -5.79 -60.74 -4.59
N VAL A 287 -6.77 -60.49 -5.41
CA VAL A 287 -8.14 -60.31 -4.98
C VAL A 287 -8.71 -61.65 -4.49
N ASP A 288 -9.18 -61.64 -3.25
CA ASP A 288 -9.98 -62.71 -2.64
C ASP A 288 -11.22 -62.11 -1.96
N GLU A 289 -12.04 -62.95 -1.32
CA GLU A 289 -13.28 -62.48 -0.69
C GLU A 289 -13.09 -61.52 0.46
N THR A 290 -11.90 -61.50 1.10
CA THR A 290 -11.62 -60.63 2.25
C THR A 290 -11.49 -59.18 1.86
N VAL A 291 -11.24 -58.86 0.58
CA VAL A 291 -11.21 -57.49 0.07
C VAL A 291 -12.57 -56.97 -0.39
N ASN A 292 -13.63 -57.72 -0.19
CA ASN A 292 -15.01 -57.26 -0.29
C ASN A 292 -15.33 -56.42 0.96
N ALA A 293 -14.83 -55.19 0.98
CA ALA A 293 -14.75 -54.35 2.18
C ALA A 293 -14.89 -52.87 1.83
N THR A 294 -15.08 -52.06 2.85
CA THR A 294 -14.99 -50.59 2.73
C THR A 294 -13.61 -50.13 3.22
N PHE A 295 -12.83 -49.58 2.30
CA PHE A 295 -11.54 -48.99 2.58
C PHE A 295 -11.72 -47.51 2.83
N ILE A 296 -11.03 -47.00 3.87
CA ILE A 296 -11.08 -45.60 4.29
C ILE A 296 -9.65 -45.06 4.26
N CYS A 297 -9.47 -43.92 3.59
CA CYS A 297 -8.26 -43.14 3.67
C CYS A 297 -8.47 -41.93 4.57
N GLU A 298 -7.61 -41.74 5.54
CA GLU A 298 -7.57 -40.55 6.41
C GLU A 298 -6.26 -39.80 6.22
N VAL A 299 -6.37 -38.49 6.01
CA VAL A 299 -5.23 -37.60 5.81
C VAL A 299 -5.32 -36.43 6.76
N ARG A 300 -4.22 -36.11 7.42
CA ARG A 300 -4.18 -35.08 8.45
C ARG A 300 -3.15 -34.01 8.14
N ASN A 301 -3.52 -32.76 8.39
CA ASN A 301 -2.62 -31.65 8.61
C ASN A 301 -2.93 -30.99 9.97
N ARG A 302 -2.23 -29.88 10.32
CA ARG A 302 -2.46 -29.19 11.60
C ARG A 302 -3.85 -28.60 11.78
N LEU A 303 -4.61 -28.42 10.69
CA LEU A 303 -5.94 -27.82 10.72
C LEU A 303 -7.08 -28.86 10.85
N GLY A 304 -6.76 -30.12 10.58
CA GLY A 304 -7.79 -31.16 10.69
C GLY A 304 -7.48 -32.42 9.90
N THR A 305 -8.49 -33.28 9.82
CA THR A 305 -8.45 -34.58 9.14
C THR A 305 -9.48 -34.60 8.03
N GLY A 306 -9.03 -34.92 6.81
CA GLY A 306 -9.89 -35.27 5.68
C GLY A 306 -10.03 -36.78 5.54
N ARG A 307 -11.13 -37.24 4.99
CA ARG A 307 -11.43 -38.66 4.81
C ARG A 307 -12.19 -38.90 3.50
N ASP A 308 -11.92 -40.06 2.88
CA ASP A 308 -12.75 -40.62 1.84
C ASP A 308 -12.83 -42.12 2.02
N GLN A 309 -13.86 -42.72 1.47
CA GLN A 309 -14.08 -44.18 1.53
C GLN A 309 -14.54 -44.75 0.20
N VAL A 310 -14.17 -45.97 -0.07
CA VAL A 310 -14.62 -46.73 -1.21
C VAL A 310 -15.05 -48.15 -0.77
N THR A 311 -16.19 -48.55 -1.19
CA THR A 311 -16.66 -49.94 -0.97
C THR A 311 -16.38 -50.74 -2.22
N THR A 312 -15.58 -51.78 -2.07
CA THR A 312 -15.20 -52.68 -3.15
C THR A 312 -16.08 -53.92 -3.12
N ALA A 313 -16.52 -54.38 -4.27
CA ALA A 313 -17.28 -55.59 -4.45
C ALA A 313 -16.47 -56.57 -5.30
N VAL A 314 -16.25 -57.77 -4.76
CA VAL A 314 -15.59 -58.87 -5.47
C VAL A 314 -16.62 -59.66 -6.24
N ARG A 315 -16.40 -59.85 -7.56
CA ARG A 315 -17.26 -60.66 -8.42
C ARG A 315 -16.79 -62.09 -8.40
N GLY A 316 -17.69 -63.00 -8.22
CA GLY A 316 -17.49 -64.41 -8.51
C GLY A 316 -17.35 -64.62 -10.04
N GLU A 317 -16.77 -65.74 -10.45
CA GLU A 317 -16.69 -66.15 -11.85
C GLU A 317 -18.07 -66.22 -12.52
#